data_94223f19a54a0eb15991bb2e745ea2f3
#
_entry.id   94223f19a54a0eb15991bb2e745ea2f3
#
_cell.length_a   1.000
_cell.length_b   1.000
_cell.length_c   1.000
_cell.angle_alpha   90.00
_cell.angle_beta   90.00
_cell.angle_gamma   90.00
#
_symmetry.space_group_name_H-M   'P 1'
#
loop_
_entity.id
_entity.type
_entity.pdbx_description
1 polymer ?
#
loop_
_entity_poly.entity_id
_entity_poly.type
_entity_poly.pdbx_seq_one_letter_code
_entity_poly.pdbx_strand_id
1 'polypeptide(L)'
;MKTQNSIYAALPVLFGFFVMGFCDIVGISSDYVQRTFNWSPVMTGFVPSLVFIWFLFLSIPIGNQMNKWGRKNTVLLSMGITVVGMLLPLIVYNSATCMIAYALLGIGNAILQVSLNPLLSNVVTSQRLLTSSLTAGQVIKAVSSLVGPEIVLLAVAHFGDDKWYYCFPILGFITLLSAVWLMATPVKREDSSAATQQLSISDTFSLLKDKTILLLFLGIFFIVGVDVA
;
A
#
# COMPACT_ATOMS: atom_id res chain seq x y z
N MET A 1 -5.76 32.60 -5.34
CA MET A 1 -5.72 31.51 -6.33
C MET A 1 -4.86 30.30 -5.97
N LYS A 2 -4.08 30.28 -4.86
CA LYS A 2 -3.18 29.14 -4.49
C LYS A 2 -3.86 28.00 -3.71
N THR A 3 -4.97 28.24 -3.04
CA THR A 3 -5.65 27.24 -2.19
C THR A 3 -6.51 26.25 -2.96
N GLN A 4 -7.09 26.63 -4.08
CA GLN A 4 -7.96 25.77 -4.88
C GLN A 4 -7.19 24.63 -5.57
N ASN A 5 -5.95 24.89 -6.01
CA ASN A 5 -5.10 23.85 -6.63
C ASN A 5 -4.60 22.79 -5.65
N SER A 6 -4.52 23.11 -4.35
CA SER A 6 -4.06 22.17 -3.32
C SER A 6 -5.07 21.05 -3.05
N ILE A 7 -6.38 21.35 -2.99
CA ILE A 7 -7.42 20.35 -2.71
C ILE A 7 -7.57 19.38 -3.89
N TYR A 8 -7.61 19.89 -5.12
CA TYR A 8 -7.72 19.02 -6.30
C TYR A 8 -6.53 18.07 -6.46
N ALA A 9 -5.33 18.50 -6.07
CA ALA A 9 -4.15 17.64 -6.08
C ALA A 9 -4.13 16.66 -4.89
N ALA A 10 -4.79 16.96 -3.77
CA ALA A 10 -4.88 16.07 -2.62
C ALA A 10 -5.83 14.89 -2.87
N LEU A 11 -6.89 15.06 -3.64
CA LEU A 11 -7.89 14.01 -3.90
C LEU A 11 -7.29 12.72 -4.47
N PRO A 12 -6.49 12.72 -5.55
CA PRO A 12 -5.91 11.48 -6.07
C PRO A 12 -4.88 10.86 -5.11
N VAL A 13 -4.21 11.68 -4.28
CA VAL A 13 -3.34 11.16 -3.22
C VAL A 13 -4.16 10.50 -2.12
N LEU A 14 -5.27 11.10 -1.70
CA LEU A 14 -6.21 10.50 -0.74
C LEU A 14 -6.85 9.23 -1.29
N PHE A 15 -7.15 9.18 -2.59
CA PHE A 15 -7.61 7.96 -3.22
C PHE A 15 -6.54 6.86 -3.24
N GLY A 16 -5.26 7.22 -3.21
CA GLY A 16 -4.17 6.27 -3.00
C GLY A 16 -4.27 5.55 -1.65
N PHE A 17 -4.80 6.19 -0.58
CA PHE A 17 -5.07 5.52 0.69
C PHE A 17 -6.20 4.49 0.57
N PHE A 18 -7.17 4.73 -0.30
CA PHE A 18 -8.18 3.72 -0.63
C PHE A 18 -7.55 2.47 -1.26
N VAL A 19 -6.67 2.66 -2.24
CA VAL A 19 -5.91 1.55 -2.85
C VAL A 19 -5.03 0.83 -1.83
N MET A 20 -4.46 1.55 -0.87
CA MET A 20 -3.62 0.98 0.18
C MET A 20 -4.39 -0.02 1.06
N GLY A 21 -5.70 0.21 1.29
CA GLY A 21 -6.56 -0.69 2.06
C GLY A 21 -6.87 -2.02 1.34
N PHE A 22 -6.64 -2.14 0.04
CA PHE A 22 -6.84 -3.40 -0.69
C PHE A 22 -5.93 -4.54 -0.23
N CYS A 23 -4.84 -4.23 0.47
CA CYS A 23 -3.98 -5.25 1.05
C CYS A 23 -4.72 -6.14 2.05
N ASP A 24 -5.73 -5.61 2.71
CA ASP A 24 -6.47 -6.31 3.77
C ASP A 24 -7.41 -7.41 3.21
N ILE A 25 -7.58 -7.46 1.87
CA ILE A 25 -8.24 -8.59 1.18
C ILE A 25 -7.51 -9.93 1.42
N VAL A 26 -6.24 -9.87 1.82
CA VAL A 26 -5.41 -11.05 2.08
C VAL A 26 -6.06 -11.97 3.09
N GLY A 27 -6.69 -11.44 4.14
CA GLY A 27 -7.39 -12.22 5.16
C GLY A 27 -8.45 -13.14 4.54
N ILE A 28 -9.44 -12.57 3.86
CA ILE A 28 -10.55 -13.36 3.27
C ILE A 28 -10.09 -14.21 2.08
N SER A 29 -9.17 -13.70 1.25
CA SER A 29 -8.71 -14.42 0.07
C SER A 29 -7.85 -15.63 0.40
N SER A 30 -7.17 -15.64 1.54
CA SER A 30 -6.38 -16.82 1.98
C SER A 30 -7.26 -18.05 2.23
N ASP A 31 -8.48 -17.88 2.73
CA ASP A 31 -9.44 -18.99 2.91
C ASP A 31 -9.87 -19.59 1.57
N TYR A 32 -10.11 -18.75 0.55
CA TYR A 32 -10.45 -19.23 -0.79
C TYR A 32 -9.29 -19.95 -1.45
N VAL A 33 -8.05 -19.44 -1.32
CA VAL A 33 -6.84 -20.10 -1.82
C VAL A 33 -6.67 -21.45 -1.14
N GLN A 34 -6.86 -21.54 0.17
CA GLN A 34 -6.77 -22.78 0.94
C GLN A 34 -7.72 -23.83 0.37
N ARG A 35 -8.98 -23.49 0.17
CA ARG A 35 -10.00 -24.40 -0.37
C ARG A 35 -9.71 -24.81 -1.81
N THR A 36 -9.32 -23.85 -2.65
CA THR A 36 -9.10 -24.10 -4.08
C THR A 36 -7.89 -24.99 -4.34
N PHE A 37 -6.79 -24.80 -3.61
CA PHE A 37 -5.54 -25.53 -3.83
C PHE A 37 -5.29 -26.61 -2.79
N ASN A 38 -6.24 -26.87 -1.87
CA ASN A 38 -6.09 -27.81 -0.75
C ASN A 38 -4.80 -27.56 0.06
N TRP A 39 -4.50 -26.27 0.32
CA TRP A 39 -3.33 -25.91 1.11
C TRP A 39 -3.48 -26.32 2.56
N SER A 40 -2.37 -26.74 3.18
CA SER A 40 -2.35 -26.96 4.63
C SER A 40 -2.58 -25.63 5.38
N PRO A 41 -3.10 -25.65 6.62
CA PRO A 41 -3.24 -24.45 7.45
C PRO A 41 -1.93 -23.69 7.62
N VAL A 42 -0.79 -24.40 7.67
CA VAL A 42 0.54 -23.78 7.73
C VAL A 42 0.84 -23.00 6.48
N MET A 43 0.58 -23.58 5.29
CA MET A 43 0.80 -22.91 4.01
C MET A 43 -0.09 -21.67 3.87
N THR A 44 -1.34 -21.78 4.28
CA THR A 44 -2.29 -20.64 4.27
C THR A 44 -1.82 -19.52 5.19
N GLY A 45 -1.31 -19.84 6.38
CA GLY A 45 -0.75 -18.86 7.31
C GLY A 45 0.49 -18.13 6.78
N PHE A 46 1.18 -18.67 5.77
CA PHE A 46 2.27 -17.95 5.08
C PHE A 46 1.79 -16.82 4.18
N VAL A 47 0.52 -16.82 3.74
CA VAL A 47 0.01 -15.80 2.81
C VAL A 47 0.07 -14.40 3.41
N PRO A 48 -0.46 -14.12 4.61
CA PRO A 48 -0.27 -12.83 5.27
C PRO A 48 1.20 -12.49 5.50
N SER A 49 1.99 -13.47 5.96
CA SER A 49 3.43 -13.28 6.18
C SER A 49 4.16 -12.87 4.90
N LEU A 50 3.82 -13.50 3.76
CA LEU A 50 4.40 -13.18 2.45
C LEU A 50 4.07 -11.76 2.01
N VAL A 51 2.91 -11.24 2.39
CA VAL A 51 2.50 -9.86 2.07
C VAL A 51 3.19 -8.86 2.99
N PHE A 52 3.25 -9.12 4.30
CA PHE A 52 3.74 -8.15 5.28
C PHE A 52 5.26 -8.14 5.46
N ILE A 53 5.97 -9.21 5.14
CA ILE A 53 7.42 -9.29 5.30
C ILE A 53 8.17 -8.22 4.49
N TRP A 54 7.60 -7.75 3.37
CA TRP A 54 8.20 -6.72 2.52
C TRP A 54 8.31 -5.36 3.20
N PHE A 55 7.48 -5.10 4.21
CA PHE A 55 7.64 -3.88 5.01
C PHE A 55 8.98 -3.85 5.73
N LEU A 56 9.43 -4.99 6.25
CA LEU A 56 10.73 -5.10 6.90
C LEU A 56 11.88 -4.78 5.94
N PHE A 57 11.84 -5.32 4.73
CA PHE A 57 12.94 -5.19 3.77
C PHE A 57 12.91 -3.90 2.97
N LEU A 58 11.73 -3.37 2.65
CA LEU A 58 11.58 -2.26 1.71
C LEU A 58 11.43 -0.89 2.38
N SER A 59 11.00 -0.80 3.65
CA SER A 59 10.70 0.49 4.28
C SER A 59 11.90 1.44 4.27
N ILE A 60 13.09 0.98 4.68
CA ILE A 60 14.29 1.81 4.73
C ILE A 60 14.84 2.11 3.32
N PRO A 61 15.07 1.12 2.44
CA PRO A 61 15.53 1.38 1.08
C PRO A 61 14.62 2.32 0.28
N ILE A 62 13.32 2.10 0.33
CA ILE A 62 12.36 2.93 -0.38
C ILE A 62 12.27 4.33 0.23
N GLY A 63 12.30 4.46 1.56
CA GLY A 63 12.35 5.75 2.24
C GLY A 63 13.52 6.61 1.76
N ASN A 64 14.69 6.02 1.58
CA ASN A 64 15.88 6.70 1.04
C ASN A 64 15.75 6.98 -0.46
N GLN A 65 15.25 6.02 -1.23
CA GLN A 65 15.22 6.10 -2.68
C GLN A 65 14.11 7.01 -3.21
N MET A 66 12.98 7.14 -2.48
CA MET A 66 11.87 8.01 -2.91
C MET A 66 12.26 9.49 -3.03
N ASN A 67 13.28 9.95 -2.28
CA ASN A 67 13.77 11.31 -2.39
C ASN A 67 14.51 11.56 -3.72
N LYS A 68 15.13 10.52 -4.30
CA LYS A 68 15.80 10.59 -5.61
C LYS A 68 14.81 10.43 -6.77
N TRP A 69 13.94 9.44 -6.69
CA TRP A 69 12.96 9.13 -7.74
C TRP A 69 11.82 10.15 -7.77
N GLY A 70 11.57 10.81 -6.63
CA GLY A 70 10.41 11.65 -6.38
C GLY A 70 9.26 10.83 -5.81
N ARG A 71 8.59 11.37 -4.80
CA ARG A 71 7.52 10.69 -4.06
C ARG A 71 6.38 10.24 -4.95
N LYS A 72 5.94 11.10 -5.90
CA LYS A 72 4.90 10.76 -6.87
C LYS A 72 5.28 9.54 -7.73
N ASN A 73 6.50 9.52 -8.26
CA ASN A 73 6.96 8.41 -9.10
C ASN A 73 7.06 7.10 -8.31
N THR A 74 7.47 7.19 -7.04
CA THR A 74 7.53 6.02 -6.14
C THR A 74 6.13 5.45 -5.87
N VAL A 75 5.13 6.32 -5.65
CA VAL A 75 3.73 5.90 -5.52
C VAL A 75 3.21 5.27 -6.81
N LEU A 76 3.50 5.87 -7.98
CA LEU A 76 3.09 5.30 -9.26
C LEU A 76 3.75 3.92 -9.53
N LEU A 77 5.03 3.77 -9.16
CA LEU A 77 5.74 2.49 -9.24
C LEU A 77 5.06 1.44 -8.37
N SER A 78 4.70 1.78 -7.13
CA SER A 78 3.99 0.87 -6.23
C SER A 78 2.65 0.40 -6.80
N MET A 79 1.85 1.34 -7.32
CA MET A 79 0.57 1.02 -7.96
C MET A 79 0.76 0.12 -9.18
N GLY A 80 1.79 0.37 -10.00
CA GLY A 80 2.13 -0.48 -11.14
C GLY A 80 2.46 -1.91 -10.73
N ILE A 81 3.29 -2.10 -9.70
CA ILE A 81 3.63 -3.42 -9.15
C ILE A 81 2.38 -4.13 -8.62
N THR A 82 1.52 -3.40 -7.89
CA THR A 82 0.25 -3.92 -7.37
C THR A 82 -0.67 -4.38 -8.49
N VAL A 83 -0.83 -3.57 -9.56
CA VAL A 83 -1.66 -3.94 -10.73
C VAL A 83 -1.13 -5.20 -11.40
N VAL A 84 0.18 -5.31 -11.61
CA VAL A 84 0.79 -6.52 -12.18
C VAL A 84 0.50 -7.74 -11.30
N GLY A 85 0.69 -7.62 -9.98
CA GLY A 85 0.37 -8.69 -9.04
C GLY A 85 -1.10 -9.13 -9.11
N MET A 86 -2.02 -8.15 -9.15
CA MET A 86 -3.47 -8.43 -9.20
C MET A 86 -3.93 -9.03 -10.54
N LEU A 87 -3.25 -8.75 -11.64
CA LEU A 87 -3.61 -9.31 -12.95
C LEU A 87 -3.02 -10.71 -13.21
N LEU A 88 -1.98 -11.11 -12.47
CA LEU A 88 -1.33 -12.41 -12.65
C LEU A 88 -2.26 -13.61 -12.53
N PRO A 89 -3.13 -13.73 -11.51
CA PRO A 89 -4.06 -14.85 -11.39
C PRO A 89 -5.09 -14.92 -12.52
N LEU A 90 -5.33 -13.81 -13.23
CA LEU A 90 -6.23 -13.79 -14.39
C LEU A 90 -5.59 -14.47 -15.60
N ILE A 91 -4.27 -14.34 -15.77
CA ILE A 91 -3.54 -14.89 -16.92
C ILE A 91 -3.28 -16.39 -16.72
N VAL A 92 -2.80 -16.74 -15.53
CA VAL A 92 -2.51 -18.13 -15.16
C VAL A 92 -2.95 -18.35 -13.72
N TYR A 93 -3.96 -19.20 -13.52
CA TYR A 93 -4.48 -19.49 -12.20
C TYR A 93 -3.93 -20.81 -11.68
N ASN A 94 -2.89 -20.72 -10.86
CA ASN A 94 -2.30 -21.84 -10.12
C ASN A 94 -1.71 -21.39 -8.79
N SER A 95 -1.36 -22.33 -7.94
CA SER A 95 -0.81 -22.11 -6.60
C SER A 95 0.42 -21.18 -6.61
N ALA A 96 1.38 -21.41 -7.50
CA ALA A 96 2.61 -20.63 -7.58
C ALA A 96 2.34 -19.18 -8.02
N THR A 97 1.45 -19.01 -9.00
CA THR A 97 1.08 -17.67 -9.50
C THR A 97 0.35 -16.86 -8.43
N CYS A 98 -0.53 -17.51 -7.65
CA CYS A 98 -1.19 -16.85 -6.51
C CYS A 98 -0.17 -16.41 -5.45
N MET A 99 0.82 -17.23 -5.12
CA MET A 99 1.88 -16.82 -4.18
C MET A 99 2.69 -15.63 -4.70
N ILE A 100 3.04 -15.63 -5.99
CA ILE A 100 3.75 -14.49 -6.62
C ILE A 100 2.85 -13.23 -6.60
N ALA A 101 1.56 -13.38 -6.86
CA ALA A 101 0.60 -12.29 -6.81
C ALA A 101 0.54 -11.66 -5.40
N TYR A 102 0.46 -12.46 -4.35
CA TYR A 102 0.52 -11.98 -2.97
C TYR A 102 1.86 -11.31 -2.62
N ALA A 103 2.97 -11.87 -3.08
CA ALA A 103 4.28 -11.24 -2.89
C ALA A 103 4.34 -9.85 -3.56
N LEU A 104 3.86 -9.73 -4.81
CA LEU A 104 3.82 -8.46 -5.53
C LEU A 104 2.85 -7.47 -4.90
N LEU A 105 1.69 -7.93 -4.40
CA LEU A 105 0.76 -7.11 -3.63
C LEU A 105 1.45 -6.55 -2.38
N GLY A 106 2.19 -7.38 -1.65
CA GLY A 106 2.95 -6.97 -0.47
C GLY A 106 4.06 -5.97 -0.80
N ILE A 107 4.85 -6.21 -1.85
CA ILE A 107 5.88 -5.29 -2.34
C ILE A 107 5.24 -3.93 -2.71
N GLY A 108 4.19 -3.94 -3.53
CA GLY A 108 3.48 -2.75 -3.92
C GLY A 108 2.94 -1.98 -2.71
N ASN A 109 2.28 -2.67 -1.79
CA ASN A 109 1.70 -2.04 -0.60
C ASN A 109 2.78 -1.47 0.34
N ALA A 110 3.90 -2.16 0.55
CA ALA A 110 5.02 -1.66 1.36
C ALA A 110 5.60 -0.36 0.78
N ILE A 111 5.81 -0.31 -0.54
CA ILE A 111 6.27 0.90 -1.23
C ILE A 111 5.25 2.02 -1.12
N LEU A 112 3.96 1.70 -1.30
CA LEU A 112 2.86 2.66 -1.25
C LEU A 112 2.76 3.31 0.14
N GLN A 113 2.78 2.53 1.20
CA GLN A 113 2.68 3.03 2.57
C GLN A 113 3.85 3.96 2.96
N VAL A 114 5.07 3.63 2.54
CA VAL A 114 6.25 4.47 2.80
C VAL A 114 6.17 5.79 2.05
N SER A 115 5.64 5.81 0.83
CA SER A 115 5.71 6.97 -0.07
C SER A 115 4.46 7.86 -0.06
N LEU A 116 3.29 7.34 0.30
CA LEU A 116 2.03 8.05 0.17
C LEU A 116 1.86 9.16 1.23
N ASN A 117 2.22 8.90 2.48
CA ASN A 117 2.18 9.90 3.54
C ASN A 117 3.10 11.11 3.23
N PRO A 118 4.38 10.91 2.85
CA PRO A 118 5.22 11.99 2.39
C PRO A 118 4.70 12.70 1.14
N LEU A 119 4.08 11.98 0.18
CA LEU A 119 3.48 12.60 -1.00
C LEU A 119 2.34 13.55 -0.62
N LEU A 120 1.52 13.19 0.36
CA LEU A 120 0.45 14.06 0.84
C LEU A 120 0.99 15.38 1.41
N SER A 121 2.16 15.36 2.07
CA SER A 121 2.82 16.56 2.57
C SER A 121 3.31 17.52 1.48
N ASN A 122 3.56 17.03 0.26
CA ASN A 122 3.92 17.86 -0.88
C ASN A 122 2.73 18.64 -1.46
N VAL A 123 1.53 18.12 -1.25
CA VAL A 123 0.29 18.67 -1.78
C VAL A 123 -0.39 19.57 -0.77
N VAL A 124 -0.35 19.18 0.50
CA VAL A 124 -0.97 19.93 1.61
C VAL A 124 0.11 20.67 2.38
N THR A 125 0.27 21.96 2.12
CA THR A 125 1.36 22.78 2.70
C THR A 125 1.05 23.33 4.09
N SER A 126 -0.23 23.42 4.47
CA SER A 126 -0.64 23.86 5.80
C SER A 126 -0.51 22.74 6.82
N GLN A 127 0.28 22.93 7.87
CA GLN A 127 0.52 21.93 8.92
C GLN A 127 -0.79 21.42 9.55
N ARG A 128 -1.73 22.33 9.84
CA ARG A 128 -3.02 21.96 10.41
C ARG A 128 -3.86 21.11 9.46
N LEU A 129 -3.88 21.48 8.17
CA LEU A 129 -4.60 20.71 7.15
C LEU A 129 -3.90 19.40 6.84
N LEU A 130 -2.57 19.34 6.93
CA LEU A 130 -1.79 18.11 6.71
C LEU A 130 -2.17 17.04 7.74
N THR A 131 -2.20 17.36 9.02
CA THR A 131 -2.60 16.43 10.07
C THR A 131 -4.02 15.90 9.83
N SER A 132 -4.98 16.79 9.54
CA SER A 132 -6.35 16.40 9.23
C SER A 132 -6.44 15.55 7.96
N SER A 133 -5.64 15.86 6.93
CA SER A 133 -5.62 15.09 5.68
C SER A 133 -4.99 13.71 5.85
N LEU A 134 -3.96 13.56 6.69
CA LEU A 134 -3.38 12.26 7.04
C LEU A 134 -4.40 11.39 7.78
N THR A 135 -5.12 11.98 8.75
CA THR A 135 -6.20 11.29 9.46
C THR A 135 -7.32 10.87 8.50
N ALA A 136 -7.74 11.77 7.60
CA ALA A 136 -8.72 11.45 6.57
C ALA A 136 -8.24 10.31 5.66
N GLY A 137 -6.97 10.30 5.28
CA GLY A 137 -6.35 9.21 4.53
C GLY A 137 -6.47 7.86 5.24
N GLN A 138 -6.20 7.81 6.55
CA GLN A 138 -6.34 6.57 7.33
C GLN A 138 -7.81 6.13 7.44
N VAL A 139 -8.75 7.07 7.58
CA VAL A 139 -10.20 6.74 7.53
C VAL A 139 -10.59 6.17 6.16
N ILE A 140 -10.11 6.76 5.06
CA ILE A 140 -10.34 6.25 3.70
C ILE A 140 -9.76 4.84 3.54
N LYS A 141 -8.55 4.57 4.07
CA LYS A 141 -7.95 3.24 4.11
C LYS A 141 -8.85 2.27 4.87
N ALA A 142 -9.32 2.62 6.05
CA ALA A 142 -10.21 1.78 6.85
C ALA A 142 -11.53 1.46 6.12
N VAL A 143 -12.12 2.43 5.42
CA VAL A 143 -13.29 2.19 4.56
C VAL A 143 -12.96 1.19 3.45
N SER A 144 -11.81 1.31 2.82
CA SER A 144 -11.36 0.38 1.79
C SER A 144 -11.18 -1.04 2.31
N SER A 145 -10.68 -1.19 3.54
CA SER A 145 -10.53 -2.50 4.20
C SER A 145 -11.88 -3.20 4.43
N LEU A 146 -12.96 -2.43 4.62
CA LEU A 146 -14.32 -2.96 4.68
C LEU A 146 -14.87 -3.31 3.29
N VAL A 147 -14.52 -2.53 2.27
CA VAL A 147 -14.99 -2.75 0.89
C VAL A 147 -14.28 -3.94 0.22
N GLY A 148 -13.04 -4.23 0.58
CA GLY A 148 -12.27 -5.33 0.00
C GLY A 148 -12.99 -6.68 0.05
N PRO A 149 -13.40 -7.17 1.24
CA PRO A 149 -14.18 -8.39 1.39
C PRO A 149 -15.48 -8.40 0.58
N GLU A 150 -16.19 -7.27 0.51
CA GLU A 150 -17.43 -7.15 -0.28
C GLU A 150 -17.17 -7.35 -1.78
N ILE A 151 -16.02 -6.91 -2.30
CA ILE A 151 -15.63 -7.16 -3.69
C ILE A 151 -15.39 -8.65 -3.95
N VAL A 152 -14.84 -9.39 -2.98
CA VAL A 152 -14.71 -10.85 -3.09
C VAL A 152 -16.09 -11.50 -3.15
N LEU A 153 -17.00 -11.12 -2.24
CA LEU A 153 -18.35 -11.65 -2.21
C LEU A 153 -19.12 -11.32 -3.49
N LEU A 154 -18.94 -10.11 -4.04
CA LEU A 154 -19.53 -9.74 -5.33
C LEU A 154 -18.98 -10.58 -6.48
N ALA A 155 -17.67 -10.85 -6.49
CA ALA A 155 -17.04 -11.72 -7.49
C ALA A 155 -17.61 -13.14 -7.39
N VAL A 156 -17.71 -13.69 -6.19
CA VAL A 156 -18.32 -15.02 -5.95
C VAL A 156 -19.79 -15.05 -6.37
N ALA A 157 -20.59 -14.04 -6.01
CA ALA A 157 -22.01 -13.98 -6.35
C ALA A 157 -22.27 -13.92 -7.87
N HIS A 158 -21.38 -13.28 -8.65
CA HIS A 158 -21.56 -13.14 -10.10
C HIS A 158 -20.89 -14.23 -10.93
N PHE A 159 -19.75 -14.74 -10.47
CA PHE A 159 -18.90 -15.66 -11.24
C PHE A 159 -18.83 -17.07 -10.65
N GLY A 160 -19.35 -17.26 -9.42
CA GLY A 160 -19.28 -18.52 -8.68
C GLY A 160 -18.03 -18.66 -7.82
N ASP A 161 -18.10 -19.58 -6.84
CA ASP A 161 -17.02 -19.83 -5.87
C ASP A 161 -15.69 -20.20 -6.53
N ASP A 162 -15.74 -20.94 -7.62
CA ASP A 162 -14.53 -21.36 -8.37
C ASP A 162 -13.77 -20.17 -9.00
N LYS A 163 -14.44 -19.03 -9.15
CA LYS A 163 -13.90 -17.82 -9.79
C LYS A 163 -13.78 -16.64 -8.84
N TRP A 164 -13.67 -16.88 -7.57
CA TRP A 164 -13.47 -15.85 -6.55
C TRP A 164 -12.30 -14.91 -6.88
N TYR A 165 -11.26 -15.42 -7.54
CA TYR A 165 -10.07 -14.66 -7.92
C TYR A 165 -10.32 -13.54 -8.94
N TYR A 166 -11.52 -13.44 -9.51
CA TYR A 166 -11.92 -12.27 -10.31
C TYR A 166 -12.02 -10.97 -9.48
N CYS A 167 -12.01 -11.06 -8.14
CA CYS A 167 -11.86 -9.88 -7.29
C CYS A 167 -10.54 -9.15 -7.55
N PHE A 168 -9.44 -9.86 -7.85
CA PHE A 168 -8.14 -9.25 -8.10
C PHE A 168 -8.11 -8.32 -9.31
N PRO A 169 -8.57 -8.70 -10.52
CA PRO A 169 -8.64 -7.77 -11.64
C PRO A 169 -9.58 -6.57 -11.40
N ILE A 170 -10.66 -6.73 -10.61
CA ILE A 170 -11.51 -5.61 -10.23
C ILE A 170 -10.72 -4.59 -9.40
N LEU A 171 -10.03 -5.05 -8.36
CA LEU A 171 -9.16 -4.21 -7.54
C LEU A 171 -7.98 -3.63 -8.34
N GLY A 172 -7.40 -4.44 -9.24
CA GLY A 172 -6.35 -4.02 -10.16
C GLY A 172 -6.81 -2.88 -11.08
N PHE A 173 -8.03 -2.95 -11.59
CA PHE A 173 -8.61 -1.90 -12.42
C PHE A 173 -8.82 -0.59 -11.63
N ILE A 174 -9.33 -0.67 -10.40
CA ILE A 174 -9.47 0.50 -9.51
C ILE A 174 -8.10 1.11 -9.21
N THR A 175 -7.09 0.27 -8.96
CA THR A 175 -5.71 0.73 -8.73
C THR A 175 -5.14 1.42 -9.97
N LEU A 176 -5.40 0.87 -11.16
CA LEU A 176 -4.97 1.45 -12.43
C LEU A 176 -5.62 2.83 -12.66
N LEU A 177 -6.93 2.95 -12.41
CA LEU A 177 -7.62 4.24 -12.50
C LEU A 177 -7.03 5.26 -11.52
N SER A 178 -6.71 4.83 -10.29
CA SER A 178 -6.03 5.67 -9.30
C SER A 178 -4.67 6.14 -9.80
N ALA A 179 -3.88 5.23 -10.37
CA ALA A 179 -2.56 5.55 -10.93
C ALA A 179 -2.65 6.56 -12.08
N VAL A 180 -3.59 6.37 -13.01
CA VAL A 180 -3.83 7.28 -14.13
C VAL A 180 -4.26 8.65 -13.62
N TRP A 181 -5.16 8.71 -12.66
CA TRP A 181 -5.60 9.98 -12.05
C TRP A 181 -4.43 10.70 -11.36
N LEU A 182 -3.65 10.00 -10.56
CA LEU A 182 -2.46 10.57 -9.93
C LEU A 182 -1.43 11.01 -10.98
N MET A 183 -1.23 10.23 -12.04
CA MET A 183 -0.31 10.56 -13.14
C MET A 183 -0.70 11.88 -13.81
N ALA A 184 -1.98 12.08 -14.09
CA ALA A 184 -2.51 13.29 -14.70
C ALA A 184 -2.47 14.54 -13.78
N THR A 185 -2.33 14.32 -12.45
CA THR A 185 -2.35 15.40 -11.46
C THR A 185 -0.97 16.05 -11.35
N PRO A 186 -0.82 17.36 -11.55
CA PRO A 186 0.45 18.06 -11.36
C PRO A 186 0.78 18.13 -9.85
N VAL A 187 1.79 17.41 -9.43
CA VAL A 187 2.35 17.47 -8.06
C VAL A 187 3.75 18.05 -8.16
N LYS A 188 4.01 19.05 -7.33
CA LYS A 188 5.34 19.69 -7.27
C LYS A 188 6.36 18.65 -6.78
N ARG A 189 7.45 18.50 -7.52
CA ARG A 189 8.56 17.65 -7.11
C ARG A 189 9.30 18.30 -5.93
N GLU A 190 9.83 17.48 -5.06
CA GLU A 190 10.68 17.90 -3.95
C GLU A 190 11.96 18.58 -4.47
N ASP A 191 12.44 19.61 -3.75
CA ASP A 191 13.72 20.24 -4.06
C ASP A 191 14.86 19.25 -3.74
N SER A 192 15.59 18.85 -4.77
CA SER A 192 16.68 17.85 -4.66
C SER A 192 17.83 18.28 -3.75
N SER A 193 17.88 19.55 -3.36
CA SER A 193 18.90 20.07 -2.44
C SER A 193 18.81 19.50 -1.00
N ALA A 194 17.61 19.08 -0.58
CA ALA A 194 17.42 18.39 0.71
C ALA A 194 17.72 16.87 0.62
N ALA A 195 17.83 16.33 -0.59
CA ALA A 195 18.04 14.89 -0.83
C ALA A 195 19.51 14.44 -0.74
N THR A 196 20.43 15.35 -0.43
CA THR A 196 21.88 15.10 -0.56
C THR A 196 22.47 14.29 0.62
N GLN A 197 21.75 14.12 1.72
CA GLN A 197 22.17 13.20 2.76
C GLN A 197 21.50 11.85 2.58
N GLN A 198 22.19 10.93 1.89
CA GLN A 198 21.86 9.52 1.98
C GLN A 198 22.13 9.08 3.40
N LEU A 199 21.07 8.95 4.20
CA LEU A 199 21.19 8.27 5.48
C LEU A 199 21.57 6.81 5.20
N SER A 200 22.72 6.42 5.74
CA SER A 200 23.09 5.00 5.77
C SER A 200 22.05 4.23 6.59
N ILE A 201 21.90 2.94 6.31
CA ILE A 201 21.07 2.06 7.16
C ILE A 201 21.54 2.16 8.62
N SER A 202 22.85 2.25 8.84
CA SER A 202 23.45 2.48 10.17
C SER A 202 22.98 3.78 10.82
N ASP A 203 22.87 4.87 10.04
CA ASP A 203 22.41 6.17 10.55
C ASP A 203 20.93 6.11 10.94
N THR A 204 20.12 5.38 10.16
CA THR A 204 18.71 5.14 10.47
C THR A 204 18.54 4.39 11.80
N PHE A 205 19.32 3.34 12.04
CA PHE A 205 19.31 2.65 13.33
C PHE A 205 19.87 3.50 14.46
N SER A 206 20.78 4.44 14.18
CA SER A 206 21.30 5.35 15.20
C SER A 206 20.22 6.29 15.78
N LEU A 207 19.14 6.57 15.01
CA LEU A 207 18.00 7.35 15.49
C LEU A 207 17.28 6.66 16.66
N LEU A 208 17.32 5.33 16.74
CA LEU A 208 16.73 4.58 17.87
C LEU A 208 17.47 4.80 19.20
N LYS A 209 18.63 5.46 19.18
CA LYS A 209 19.32 5.90 20.42
C LYS A 209 18.58 7.06 21.09
N ASP A 210 17.79 7.84 20.31
CA ASP A 210 16.92 8.85 20.90
C ASP A 210 15.74 8.16 21.58
N LYS A 211 15.57 8.43 22.88
CA LYS A 211 14.54 7.81 23.72
C LYS A 211 13.13 8.08 23.21
N THR A 212 12.88 9.27 22.66
CA THR A 212 11.56 9.64 22.13
C THR A 212 11.24 8.85 20.87
N ILE A 213 12.22 8.75 19.96
CA ILE A 213 12.07 7.97 18.72
C ILE A 213 11.88 6.49 19.03
N LEU A 214 12.66 5.95 19.97
CA LEU A 214 12.52 4.56 20.41
C LEU A 214 11.14 4.28 21.01
N LEU A 215 10.62 5.15 21.87
CA LEU A 215 9.30 4.98 22.45
C LEU A 215 8.18 5.06 21.41
N LEU A 216 8.28 5.97 20.44
CA LEU A 216 7.34 6.05 19.31
C LEU A 216 7.40 4.81 18.43
N PHE A 217 8.61 4.32 18.14
CA PHE A 217 8.82 3.09 17.38
C PHE A 217 8.18 1.88 18.08
N LEU A 218 8.45 1.70 19.37
CA LEU A 218 7.86 0.61 20.17
C LEU A 218 6.34 0.74 20.26
N GLY A 219 5.81 1.96 20.43
CA GLY A 219 4.37 2.21 20.43
C GLY A 219 3.70 1.75 19.12
N ILE A 220 4.26 2.14 17.98
CA ILE A 220 3.77 1.72 16.67
C ILE A 220 3.91 0.20 16.49
N PHE A 221 5.05 -0.37 16.87
CA PHE A 221 5.32 -1.80 16.77
C PHE A 221 4.28 -2.64 17.51
N PHE A 222 3.96 -2.26 18.76
CA PHE A 222 2.98 -3.00 19.55
C PHE A 222 1.55 -2.80 19.05
N ILE A 223 1.17 -1.58 18.62
CA ILE A 223 -0.16 -1.31 18.06
C ILE A 223 -0.37 -2.15 16.79
N VAL A 224 0.56 -2.10 15.85
CA VAL A 224 0.44 -2.86 14.61
C VAL A 224 0.50 -4.37 14.87
N GLY A 225 1.33 -4.81 15.83
CA GLY A 225 1.41 -6.22 16.22
C GLY A 225 0.09 -6.77 16.76
N VAL A 226 -0.66 -5.97 17.52
CA VAL A 226 -2.00 -6.36 18.02
C VAL A 226 -3.06 -6.31 16.92
N ASP A 227 -2.93 -5.38 15.97
CA ASP A 227 -3.91 -5.19 14.88
C ASP A 227 -3.87 -6.34 13.86
N VAL A 228 -2.72 -7.03 13.73
CA VAL A 228 -2.47 -8.11 12.76
C VAL A 228 -2.57 -9.50 13.39
N ALA A 229 -2.54 -9.61 14.73
CA ALA A 229 -2.62 -10.89 15.46
C ALA A 229 -4.06 -11.41 15.57
#